data_f97afd9a34b9f5acf041cbbfe359c39a
#
_entry.id   f97afd9a34b9f5acf041cbbfe359c39a
#
_cell.length_a   1.000
_cell.length_b   1.000
_cell.length_c   1.000
_cell.angle_alpha   90.00
_cell.angle_beta   90.00
_cell.angle_gamma   90.00
#
_symmetry.space_group_name_H-M   'P 1'
#
loop_
_entity.id
_entity.type
_entity.pdbx_description
1 polymer ?
#
loop_
_entity_poly.entity_id
_entity_poly.type
_entity_poly.pdbx_seq_one_letter_code
_entity_poly.pdbx_strand_id
1 'polypeptide(L)'
;MSGFFAVRSPFKEEPELTVKTRTIGRAVFCAIALAAMPSLNLAQQTPPLPPPRAGYSFPQKQTLIYSVDWRVFSAGTAVLRFEAAGERENITASADTSGAINLLFHVSDRFQSSFDRTQGCTDDFNKQTVEGRRQVVSTLHIDYAQNRSILTEKNPLTGQTKHIESPVPGCVTDLLTGIFYASSQPIALGHNFVLPVVDAMRIVPVTMKVEGREEIKTSLGTFKTLRVQPIADAGVVKNRGNIWIWYTDDERHLPVQMRARLFWGTITFRLTGNESK
;
A
#
# COMPACT_ATOMS: atom_id res chain seq x y z
N MET A 1 -1.57 21.52 -0.91
CA MET A 1 -0.75 20.45 -0.32
C MET A 1 -1.71 19.29 -0.05
N SER A 2 -1.78 18.33 -0.99
CA SER A 2 -2.76 17.24 -0.93
C SER A 2 -2.10 15.96 -0.48
N GLY A 3 -2.59 15.43 0.60
CA GLY A 3 -2.75 14.05 0.98
C GLY A 3 -1.57 13.18 1.35
N PHE A 4 -1.51 12.87 2.61
CA PHE A 4 -0.57 11.90 3.20
C PHE A 4 -0.87 10.45 2.79
N PHE A 5 -2.13 10.10 2.61
CA PHE A 5 -2.62 8.77 2.23
C PHE A 5 -3.65 8.80 1.10
N ALA A 6 -3.82 9.92 0.43
CA ALA A 6 -4.77 10.01 -0.65
C ALA A 6 -4.26 9.32 -1.92
N VAL A 7 -4.84 8.21 -2.26
CA VAL A 7 -4.80 7.66 -3.62
C VAL A 7 -5.51 8.69 -4.52
N ARG A 8 -4.77 9.41 -5.34
CA ARG A 8 -5.37 10.23 -6.39
C ARG A 8 -6.11 9.30 -7.34
N SER A 9 -7.43 9.45 -7.44
CA SER A 9 -8.19 8.86 -8.54
C SER A 9 -7.61 9.36 -9.87
N PRO A 10 -7.21 8.50 -10.79
CA PRO A 10 -6.69 8.89 -12.10
C PRO A 10 -7.84 9.15 -13.08
N PHE A 11 -8.70 10.12 -12.83
CA PHE A 11 -9.62 10.61 -13.85
C PHE A 11 -9.18 12.01 -14.31
N LYS A 12 -8.30 12.03 -15.33
CA LYS A 12 -8.33 13.06 -16.36
C LYS A 12 -9.34 12.57 -17.40
N GLU A 13 -10.38 13.37 -17.65
CA GLU A 13 -11.21 13.22 -18.83
C GLU A 13 -10.33 13.29 -20.07
N GLU A 14 -10.29 12.24 -20.86
CA GLU A 14 -9.75 12.32 -22.21
C GLU A 14 -10.74 13.07 -23.10
N PRO A 15 -10.28 14.03 -23.94
CA PRO A 15 -11.14 14.68 -24.90
C PRO A 15 -11.54 13.68 -25.99
N GLU A 16 -12.83 13.63 -26.30
CA GLU A 16 -13.38 12.90 -27.45
C GLU A 16 -12.67 13.32 -28.75
N LEU A 17 -11.96 12.38 -29.33
CA LEU A 17 -11.40 12.52 -30.67
C LEU A 17 -12.52 12.30 -31.70
N THR A 18 -13.05 13.41 -32.22
CA THR A 18 -13.96 13.41 -33.34
C THR A 18 -13.20 12.99 -34.60
N VAL A 19 -13.39 11.77 -35.05
CA VAL A 19 -12.85 11.29 -36.33
C VAL A 19 -13.67 11.87 -37.47
N LYS A 20 -13.09 12.85 -38.18
CA LYS A 20 -13.59 13.30 -39.48
C LYS A 20 -13.25 12.27 -40.54
N THR A 21 -14.23 11.55 -41.02
CA THR A 21 -14.15 10.71 -42.21
C THR A 21 -13.97 11.58 -43.46
N ARG A 22 -12.85 11.45 -44.11
CA ARG A 22 -12.63 11.92 -45.49
C ARG A 22 -12.60 10.75 -46.45
N THR A 23 -13.63 10.68 -47.27
CA THR A 23 -13.77 9.75 -48.41
C THR A 23 -12.84 10.15 -49.55
N ILE A 24 -11.91 9.31 -49.99
CA ILE A 24 -11.30 9.38 -51.31
C ILE A 24 -10.90 7.98 -51.79
N GLY A 25 -11.52 7.55 -52.91
CA GLY A 25 -10.90 7.00 -54.11
C GLY A 25 -10.37 5.58 -54.14
N ARG A 26 -11.10 4.76 -54.88
CA ARG A 26 -10.74 3.53 -55.62
C ARG A 26 -9.25 3.31 -55.89
N ALA A 27 -8.74 2.12 -55.59
CA ALA A 27 -8.24 1.11 -56.54
C ALA A 27 -7.20 0.18 -55.88
N VAL A 28 -7.22 -1.04 -56.40
CA VAL A 28 -6.19 -2.11 -56.36
C VAL A 28 -6.28 -3.12 -55.25
N PHE A 29 -6.96 -4.25 -55.59
CA PHE A 29 -6.84 -5.54 -54.90
C PHE A 29 -5.41 -6.07 -54.99
N CYS A 30 -4.73 -6.19 -53.86
CA CYS A 30 -3.63 -7.10 -53.65
C CYS A 30 -3.97 -7.94 -52.44
N ALA A 31 -4.35 -9.20 -52.68
CA ALA A 31 -4.61 -10.19 -51.64
C ALA A 31 -3.30 -10.62 -50.98
N ILE A 32 -2.98 -9.97 -49.86
CA ILE A 32 -1.96 -10.46 -48.94
C ILE A 32 -2.70 -11.20 -47.86
N ALA A 33 -2.58 -12.53 -47.86
CA ALA A 33 -3.02 -13.39 -46.77
C ALA A 33 -2.15 -13.09 -45.54
N LEU A 34 -2.60 -12.14 -44.70
CA LEU A 34 -2.03 -11.94 -43.36
C LEU A 34 -2.46 -13.13 -42.51
N ALA A 35 -1.53 -14.06 -42.27
CA ALA A 35 -1.64 -15.05 -41.22
C ALA A 35 -1.89 -14.31 -39.90
N ALA A 36 -3.11 -14.36 -39.39
CA ALA A 36 -3.46 -13.86 -38.06
C ALA A 36 -2.71 -14.73 -37.02
N MET A 37 -1.52 -14.31 -36.65
CA MET A 37 -0.88 -14.85 -35.44
C MET A 37 -1.76 -14.42 -34.26
N PRO A 38 -2.26 -15.37 -33.44
CA PRO A 38 -2.91 -14.99 -32.21
C PRO A 38 -1.89 -14.24 -31.35
N SER A 39 -2.13 -12.97 -31.11
CA SER A 39 -1.38 -12.20 -30.09
C SER A 39 -1.62 -12.91 -28.78
N LEU A 40 -0.65 -13.69 -28.32
CA LEU A 40 -0.59 -14.16 -26.95
C LEU A 40 -0.50 -12.89 -26.08
N ASN A 41 -1.65 -12.41 -25.62
CA ASN A 41 -1.72 -11.49 -24.51
C ASN A 41 -1.10 -12.22 -23.32
N LEU A 42 0.20 -12.04 -23.10
CA LEU A 42 0.83 -12.29 -21.82
C LEU A 42 0.20 -11.26 -20.83
N ALA A 43 -0.97 -11.59 -20.33
CA ALA A 43 -1.47 -10.96 -19.13
C ALA A 43 -0.33 -11.10 -18.11
N GLN A 44 0.25 -10.00 -17.65
CA GLN A 44 1.25 -10.01 -16.60
C GLN A 44 0.63 -10.72 -15.41
N GLN A 45 1.01 -11.99 -15.21
CA GLN A 45 0.50 -12.77 -14.09
C GLN A 45 1.00 -12.10 -12.82
N THR A 46 0.08 -11.69 -11.99
CA THR A 46 0.41 -11.20 -10.65
C THR A 46 1.17 -12.31 -9.91
N PRO A 47 2.38 -12.05 -9.40
CA PRO A 47 3.11 -13.07 -8.68
C PRO A 47 2.31 -13.52 -7.45
N PRO A 48 2.35 -14.81 -7.08
CA PRO A 48 1.69 -15.27 -5.87
C PRO A 48 2.29 -14.60 -4.63
N LEU A 49 1.49 -14.43 -3.59
CA LEU A 49 1.97 -13.98 -2.30
C LEU A 49 2.91 -15.07 -1.73
N PRO A 50 4.20 -14.77 -1.43
CA PRO A 50 5.11 -15.76 -0.87
C PRO A 50 4.64 -16.14 0.54
N PRO A 51 4.66 -17.42 0.94
CA PRO A 51 4.23 -17.84 2.28
C PRO A 51 5.15 -17.24 3.37
N PRO A 52 4.67 -17.14 4.61
CA PRO A 52 5.53 -16.79 5.73
C PRO A 52 6.71 -17.78 5.85
N ARG A 53 7.88 -17.29 6.28
CA ARG A 53 9.02 -18.17 6.52
C ARG A 53 8.70 -19.21 7.58
N ALA A 54 9.33 -20.38 7.48
CA ALA A 54 9.13 -21.46 8.42
C ALA A 54 9.42 -21.01 9.87
N GLY A 55 8.51 -21.35 10.79
CA GLY A 55 8.62 -21.00 12.21
C GLY A 55 8.19 -19.56 12.55
N TYR A 56 7.81 -18.74 11.59
CA TYR A 56 7.27 -17.41 11.88
C TYR A 56 5.84 -17.52 12.42
N SER A 57 5.55 -16.74 13.46
CA SER A 57 4.20 -16.58 14.00
C SER A 57 3.88 -15.10 14.14
N PHE A 58 2.73 -14.68 13.65
CA PHE A 58 2.24 -13.33 13.91
C PHE A 58 1.96 -13.15 15.40
N PRO A 59 2.20 -11.94 15.97
CA PRO A 59 1.92 -11.67 17.38
C PRO A 59 0.42 -11.84 17.66
N GLN A 60 0.07 -12.30 18.87
CA GLN A 60 -1.34 -12.39 19.27
C GLN A 60 -1.94 -11.00 19.50
N LYS A 61 -1.14 -10.11 20.08
CA LYS A 61 -1.49 -8.70 20.27
C LYS A 61 -0.22 -7.87 20.30
N GLN A 62 -0.19 -6.80 19.51
CA GLN A 62 0.93 -5.87 19.51
C GLN A 62 0.44 -4.46 19.23
N THR A 63 0.97 -3.47 19.96
CA THR A 63 0.77 -2.04 19.68
C THR A 63 2.11 -1.38 19.44
N LEU A 64 2.26 -0.76 18.27
CA LEU A 64 3.43 0.02 17.90
C LEU A 64 3.04 1.50 17.84
N ILE A 65 3.76 2.34 18.58
CA ILE A 65 3.54 3.79 18.64
C ILE A 65 4.72 4.47 17.97
N TYR A 66 4.44 5.40 17.07
CA TYR A 66 5.45 6.15 16.33
C TYR A 66 5.29 7.65 16.55
N SER A 67 6.39 8.35 16.80
CA SER A 67 6.44 9.79 16.53
C SER A 67 6.50 10.02 15.04
N VAL A 68 5.83 11.07 14.58
CA VAL A 68 5.82 11.47 13.16
C VAL A 68 6.48 12.83 13.04
N ASP A 69 7.54 12.89 12.23
CA ASP A 69 8.24 14.14 11.94
C ASP A 69 8.05 14.53 10.46
N TRP A 70 7.79 15.78 10.19
CA TRP A 70 7.86 16.39 8.88
C TRP A 70 9.12 17.23 8.77
N ARG A 71 10.08 16.76 7.94
CA ARG A 71 11.44 17.32 7.89
C ARG A 71 12.08 17.24 9.29
N VAL A 72 12.19 18.37 9.98
CA VAL A 72 12.76 18.51 11.33
C VAL A 72 11.71 18.87 12.39
N PHE A 73 10.46 19.01 12.00
CA PHE A 73 9.38 19.42 12.90
C PHE A 73 8.59 18.19 13.35
N SER A 74 8.28 18.13 14.65
CA SER A 74 7.34 17.15 15.16
C SER A 74 5.95 17.44 14.57
N ALA A 75 5.40 16.46 13.88
CA ALA A 75 4.14 16.59 13.13
C ALA A 75 2.97 15.89 13.81
N GLY A 76 3.21 14.84 14.60
CA GLY A 76 2.14 14.08 15.21
C GLY A 76 2.55 12.72 15.71
N THR A 77 1.56 11.83 15.79
CA THR A 77 1.71 10.45 16.26
C THR A 77 0.98 9.50 15.33
N ALA A 78 1.54 8.31 15.12
CA ALA A 78 0.85 7.20 14.49
C ALA A 78 0.86 5.98 15.42
N VAL A 79 -0.24 5.24 15.43
CA VAL A 79 -0.39 4.03 16.25
C VAL A 79 -0.87 2.90 15.36
N LEU A 80 -0.20 1.77 15.44
CA LEU A 80 -0.55 0.55 14.74
C LEU A 80 -0.82 -0.53 15.78
N ARG A 81 -1.94 -1.24 15.63
CA ARG A 81 -2.34 -2.33 16.52
C ARG A 81 -2.62 -3.58 15.73
N PHE A 82 -2.12 -4.66 16.25
CA PHE A 82 -2.42 -6.02 15.84
C PHE A 82 -3.26 -6.71 16.88
N GLU A 83 -4.22 -7.49 16.43
CA GLU A 83 -5.03 -8.30 17.30
C GLU A 83 -5.52 -9.54 16.56
N ALA A 84 -5.12 -10.71 17.07
CA ALA A 84 -5.59 -11.98 16.55
C ALA A 84 -7.08 -12.16 16.87
N ALA A 85 -7.87 -12.55 15.86
CA ALA A 85 -9.31 -12.79 15.94
C ALA A 85 -9.64 -14.16 15.30
N GLY A 86 -9.36 -15.24 16.03
CA GLY A 86 -9.48 -16.61 15.51
C GLY A 86 -8.46 -16.89 14.41
N GLU A 87 -8.94 -17.26 13.22
CA GLU A 87 -8.11 -17.52 12.04
C GLU A 87 -7.69 -16.24 11.30
N ARG A 88 -8.20 -15.09 11.71
CA ARG A 88 -7.91 -13.79 11.13
C ARG A 88 -7.01 -12.95 12.01
N GLU A 89 -6.32 -12.03 11.38
CA GLU A 89 -5.57 -10.95 12.02
C GLU A 89 -6.22 -9.63 11.66
N ASN A 90 -6.45 -8.79 12.67
CA ASN A 90 -6.91 -7.41 12.46
C ASN A 90 -5.76 -6.45 12.71
N ILE A 91 -5.52 -5.57 11.74
CA ILE A 91 -4.59 -4.46 11.89
C ILE A 91 -5.38 -3.17 11.87
N THR A 92 -5.18 -2.32 12.88
CA THR A 92 -5.68 -0.95 12.85
C THR A 92 -4.52 0.02 12.85
N ALA A 93 -4.63 1.10 12.08
CA ALA A 93 -3.66 2.18 12.09
C ALA A 93 -4.37 3.52 12.23
N SER A 94 -3.79 4.39 13.04
CA SER A 94 -4.19 5.80 13.14
C SER A 94 -3.00 6.70 12.94
N ALA A 95 -3.23 7.87 12.33
CA ALA A 95 -2.23 8.93 12.21
C ALA A 95 -2.90 10.27 12.44
N ASP A 96 -2.41 11.00 13.42
CA ASP A 96 -2.97 12.30 13.81
C ASP A 96 -1.86 13.35 13.87
N THR A 97 -2.11 14.52 13.27
CA THR A 97 -1.22 15.68 13.44
C THR A 97 -1.44 16.35 14.81
N SER A 98 -0.39 16.98 15.33
CA SER A 98 -0.43 17.69 16.59
C SER A 98 0.35 19.02 16.53
N GLY A 99 0.20 19.84 17.57
CA GLY A 99 0.93 21.10 17.72
C GLY A 99 0.73 22.08 16.56
N ALA A 100 1.79 22.81 16.22
CA ALA A 100 1.74 23.83 15.17
C ALA A 100 1.43 23.26 13.77
N ILE A 101 1.86 22.03 13.50
CA ILE A 101 1.56 21.39 12.21
C ILE A 101 0.07 21.14 12.05
N ASN A 102 -0.63 20.76 13.12
CA ASN A 102 -2.07 20.57 13.08
C ASN A 102 -2.85 21.85 12.76
N LEU A 103 -2.34 23.02 13.15
CA LEU A 103 -2.94 24.31 12.80
C LEU A 103 -2.74 24.65 11.32
N LEU A 104 -1.62 24.21 10.72
CA LEU A 104 -1.30 24.45 9.31
C LEU A 104 -1.98 23.43 8.39
N PHE A 105 -2.01 22.19 8.80
CA PHE A 105 -2.56 21.09 8.01
C PHE A 105 -3.02 19.94 8.91
N HIS A 106 -4.33 19.89 9.15
CA HIS A 106 -4.95 18.86 9.97
C HIS A 106 -4.97 17.52 9.24
N VAL A 107 -4.44 16.47 9.89
CA VAL A 107 -4.55 15.08 9.46
C VAL A 107 -5.15 14.25 10.58
N SER A 108 -6.17 13.47 10.26
CA SER A 108 -6.73 12.44 11.13
C SER A 108 -7.15 11.26 10.28
N ASP A 109 -6.28 10.27 10.20
CA ASP A 109 -6.44 9.11 9.34
C ASP A 109 -6.63 7.85 10.17
N ARG A 110 -7.55 7.00 9.73
CA ARG A 110 -7.88 5.71 10.33
C ARG A 110 -7.89 4.64 9.25
N PHE A 111 -7.23 3.55 9.53
CA PHE A 111 -7.16 2.39 8.63
C PHE A 111 -7.46 1.14 9.43
N GLN A 112 -8.11 0.20 8.79
CA GLN A 112 -8.34 -1.14 9.32
C GLN A 112 -8.17 -2.14 8.19
N SER A 113 -7.41 -3.20 8.45
CA SER A 113 -7.25 -4.34 7.57
C SER A 113 -7.58 -5.62 8.34
N SER A 114 -8.17 -6.58 7.63
CA SER A 114 -8.39 -7.94 8.10
C SER A 114 -7.79 -8.90 7.09
N PHE A 115 -7.00 -9.87 7.55
CA PHE A 115 -6.37 -10.85 6.67
C PHE A 115 -6.33 -12.25 7.31
N ASP A 116 -6.25 -13.28 6.48
CA ASP A 116 -6.05 -14.67 6.89
C ASP A 116 -4.65 -14.87 7.48
N ARG A 117 -4.54 -15.39 8.71
CA ARG A 117 -3.26 -15.58 9.42
C ARG A 117 -2.35 -16.62 8.78
N THR A 118 -2.92 -17.58 8.07
CA THR A 118 -2.18 -18.69 7.47
C THR A 118 -1.58 -18.29 6.13
N GLN A 119 -2.38 -17.62 5.31
CA GLN A 119 -2.02 -17.28 3.93
C GLN A 119 -1.55 -15.83 3.77
N GLY A 120 -1.92 -14.92 4.67
CA GLY A 120 -1.63 -13.48 4.57
C GLY A 120 -2.54 -12.73 3.60
N CYS A 121 -3.61 -13.37 3.11
CA CYS A 121 -4.53 -12.77 2.16
C CYS A 121 -5.43 -11.74 2.83
N THR A 122 -5.44 -10.52 2.35
CA THR A 122 -6.38 -9.48 2.83
C THR A 122 -7.80 -9.82 2.41
N ASP A 123 -8.73 -9.79 3.36
CA ASP A 123 -10.17 -9.91 3.11
C ASP A 123 -10.84 -8.55 2.99
N ASP A 124 -10.53 -7.65 3.93
CA ASP A 124 -11.13 -6.32 4.00
C ASP A 124 -10.07 -5.26 4.29
N PHE A 125 -10.19 -4.10 3.63
CA PHE A 125 -9.40 -2.93 3.93
C PHE A 125 -10.29 -1.68 3.96
N ASN A 126 -10.38 -1.06 5.13
CA ASN A 126 -11.17 0.12 5.37
C ASN A 126 -10.27 1.33 5.64
N LYS A 127 -10.65 2.46 5.07
CA LYS A 127 -9.92 3.71 5.19
C LYS A 127 -10.88 4.86 5.43
N GLN A 128 -10.60 5.65 6.46
CA GLN A 128 -11.23 6.95 6.69
C GLN A 128 -10.11 7.99 6.83
N THR A 129 -10.05 8.94 5.93
CA THR A 129 -9.01 9.96 5.92
C THR A 129 -9.60 11.36 5.98
N VAL A 130 -8.99 12.19 6.82
CA VAL A 130 -9.26 13.63 6.93
C VAL A 130 -7.93 14.34 6.76
N GLU A 131 -7.72 15.00 5.63
CA GLU A 131 -6.47 15.65 5.26
C GLU A 131 -6.76 17.09 4.82
N GLY A 132 -6.65 18.03 5.74
CA GLY A 132 -7.06 19.41 5.52
C GLY A 132 -8.57 19.46 5.22
N ARG A 133 -8.91 19.88 3.98
CA ARG A 133 -10.31 19.95 3.52
C ARG A 133 -10.79 18.68 2.80
N ARG A 134 -9.93 17.72 2.60
CA ARG A 134 -10.28 16.48 1.92
C ARG A 134 -10.71 15.44 2.92
N GLN A 135 -11.87 14.81 2.66
CA GLN A 135 -12.36 13.68 3.45
C GLN A 135 -12.73 12.54 2.50
N VAL A 136 -12.32 11.33 2.85
CA VAL A 136 -12.64 10.13 2.09
C VAL A 136 -12.90 8.98 3.06
N VAL A 137 -14.01 8.26 2.82
CA VAL A 137 -14.27 6.96 3.43
C VAL A 137 -14.23 5.93 2.31
N SER A 138 -13.43 4.88 2.49
CA SER A 138 -13.25 3.84 1.49
C SER A 138 -13.30 2.47 2.16
N THR A 139 -14.07 1.56 1.57
CA THR A 139 -14.15 0.15 1.96
C THR A 139 -13.79 -0.71 0.77
N LEU A 140 -12.86 -1.63 0.95
CA LEU A 140 -12.47 -2.63 -0.03
C LEU A 140 -12.77 -4.00 0.58
N HIS A 141 -13.56 -4.80 -0.12
CA HIS A 141 -13.81 -6.20 0.20
C HIS A 141 -13.29 -7.09 -0.92
N ILE A 142 -12.62 -8.20 -0.58
CA ILE A 142 -12.08 -9.15 -1.53
C ILE A 142 -12.83 -10.48 -1.40
N ASP A 143 -13.52 -10.85 -2.46
CA ASP A 143 -14.22 -12.12 -2.60
C ASP A 143 -13.36 -13.09 -3.44
N TYR A 144 -12.57 -13.90 -2.76
CA TYR A 144 -11.71 -14.88 -3.42
C TYR A 144 -12.48 -15.99 -4.11
N ALA A 145 -13.71 -16.31 -3.66
CA ALA A 145 -14.54 -17.33 -4.31
C ALA A 145 -15.02 -16.88 -5.69
N GLN A 146 -15.23 -15.56 -5.84
CA GLN A 146 -15.64 -14.95 -7.11
C GLN A 146 -14.46 -14.26 -7.85
N ASN A 147 -13.24 -14.35 -7.33
CA ASN A 147 -12.04 -13.73 -7.89
C ASN A 147 -12.21 -12.23 -8.18
N ARG A 148 -12.83 -11.51 -7.28
CA ARG A 148 -13.09 -10.07 -7.43
C ARG A 148 -12.89 -9.28 -6.15
N SER A 149 -12.63 -7.99 -6.30
CA SER A 149 -12.70 -7.01 -5.22
C SER A 149 -13.81 -6.01 -5.49
N ILE A 150 -14.41 -5.51 -4.42
CA ILE A 150 -15.45 -4.49 -4.44
C ILE A 150 -14.95 -3.30 -3.63
N LEU A 151 -14.68 -2.20 -4.31
CA LEU A 151 -14.29 -0.93 -3.69
C LEU A 151 -15.49 0.01 -3.64
N THR A 152 -15.82 0.51 -2.46
CA THR A 152 -16.75 1.61 -2.28
C THR A 152 -16.00 2.81 -1.72
N GLU A 153 -15.99 3.92 -2.44
CA GLU A 153 -15.39 5.18 -1.98
C GLU A 153 -16.47 6.27 -1.88
N LYS A 154 -16.56 6.90 -0.72
CA LYS A 154 -17.50 7.99 -0.43
C LYS A 154 -16.76 9.26 -0.02
N ASN A 155 -17.15 10.37 -0.58
CA ASN A 155 -16.79 11.70 -0.09
C ASN A 155 -17.85 12.17 0.91
N PRO A 156 -17.58 12.26 2.22
CA PRO A 156 -18.56 12.65 3.22
C PRO A 156 -19.09 14.08 3.04
N LEU A 157 -18.26 14.98 2.46
CA LEU A 157 -18.61 16.39 2.30
C LEU A 157 -19.59 16.62 1.15
N THR A 158 -19.48 15.85 0.07
CA THR A 158 -20.35 16.00 -1.12
C THR A 158 -21.43 14.93 -1.23
N GLY A 159 -21.32 13.86 -0.45
CA GLY A 159 -22.18 12.69 -0.53
C GLY A 159 -21.91 11.79 -1.76
N GLN A 160 -20.98 12.17 -2.64
CA GLN A 160 -20.63 11.36 -3.81
C GLN A 160 -20.08 10.00 -3.39
N THR A 161 -20.58 8.96 -4.05
CA THR A 161 -20.16 7.57 -3.82
C THR A 161 -19.78 6.94 -5.15
N LYS A 162 -18.68 6.16 -5.14
CA LYS A 162 -18.23 5.35 -6.28
C LYS A 162 -18.20 3.89 -5.86
N HIS A 163 -18.65 3.01 -6.75
CA HIS A 163 -18.53 1.56 -6.63
C HIS A 163 -17.72 1.03 -7.80
N ILE A 164 -16.71 0.25 -7.50
CA ILE A 164 -15.81 -0.28 -8.51
C ILE A 164 -15.56 -1.75 -8.20
N GLU A 165 -15.80 -2.61 -9.19
CA GLU A 165 -15.42 -4.02 -9.14
C GLU A 165 -14.17 -4.24 -9.99
N SER A 166 -13.28 -5.09 -9.50
CA SER A 166 -12.02 -5.41 -10.19
C SER A 166 -11.64 -6.88 -9.99
N PRO A 167 -11.03 -7.52 -10.99
CA PRO A 167 -10.60 -8.91 -10.84
C PRO A 167 -9.44 -9.03 -9.85
N VAL A 168 -9.49 -10.07 -9.01
CA VAL A 168 -8.42 -10.47 -8.08
C VAL A 168 -8.11 -11.93 -8.30
N PRO A 169 -7.11 -12.26 -9.14
CA PRO A 169 -6.85 -13.63 -9.58
C PRO A 169 -6.18 -14.52 -8.52
N GLY A 170 -5.87 -13.99 -7.34
CA GLY A 170 -5.19 -14.76 -6.29
C GLY A 170 -5.05 -13.97 -5.00
N CYS A 171 -4.34 -14.56 -4.05
CA CYS A 171 -4.07 -13.97 -2.75
C CYS A 171 -3.25 -12.67 -2.87
N VAL A 172 -3.73 -11.60 -2.25
CA VAL A 172 -3.11 -10.27 -2.26
C VAL A 172 -3.06 -9.70 -0.85
N THR A 173 -2.13 -8.76 -0.62
CA THR A 173 -2.13 -7.91 0.58
C THR A 173 -2.66 -6.53 0.23
N ASP A 174 -3.17 -5.79 1.21
CA ASP A 174 -3.29 -4.34 1.15
C ASP A 174 -2.01 -3.65 1.62
N LEU A 175 -1.97 -2.32 1.53
CA LEU A 175 -0.79 -1.55 1.91
C LEU A 175 -0.42 -1.72 3.39
N LEU A 176 -1.40 -1.76 4.29
CA LEU A 176 -1.17 -1.88 5.72
C LEU A 176 -0.71 -3.30 6.09
N THR A 177 -1.44 -4.31 5.61
CA THR A 177 -1.04 -5.72 5.76
C THR A 177 0.34 -5.98 5.17
N GLY A 178 0.65 -5.43 3.99
CA GLY A 178 1.93 -5.62 3.32
C GLY A 178 3.15 -5.18 4.14
N ILE A 179 3.05 -4.08 4.90
CA ILE A 179 4.12 -3.63 5.80
C ILE A 179 4.44 -4.69 6.87
N PHE A 180 3.42 -5.32 7.43
CA PHE A 180 3.59 -6.32 8.48
C PHE A 180 3.85 -7.70 7.94
N TYR A 181 3.20 -8.05 6.84
CA TYR A 181 3.46 -9.32 6.17
C TYR A 181 4.92 -9.43 5.74
N ALA A 182 5.55 -8.31 5.37
CA ALA A 182 6.98 -8.27 5.09
C ALA A 182 7.82 -8.78 6.28
N SER A 183 7.40 -8.58 7.54
CA SER A 183 8.10 -9.11 8.72
C SER A 183 8.13 -10.64 8.75
N SER A 184 7.18 -11.30 8.09
CA SER A 184 7.14 -12.78 7.96
C SER A 184 8.10 -13.32 6.92
N GLN A 185 8.70 -12.46 6.09
CA GLN A 185 9.56 -12.86 5.00
C GLN A 185 11.04 -12.90 5.43
N PRO A 186 11.89 -13.66 4.74
CA PRO A 186 13.32 -13.64 5.00
C PRO A 186 13.93 -12.32 4.53
N ILE A 187 14.01 -11.32 5.43
CA ILE A 187 14.65 -10.03 5.14
C ILE A 187 16.16 -10.21 5.34
N ALA A 188 16.92 -10.32 4.24
CA ALA A 188 18.36 -10.46 4.25
C ALA A 188 18.99 -9.69 3.09
N LEU A 189 20.25 -9.26 3.25
CA LEU A 189 20.96 -8.55 2.19
C LEU A 189 21.02 -9.36 0.91
N GLY A 190 20.69 -8.73 -0.20
CA GLY A 190 20.66 -9.37 -1.51
C GLY A 190 19.44 -10.24 -1.77
N HIS A 191 18.54 -10.43 -0.80
CA HIS A 191 17.30 -11.15 -0.96
C HIS A 191 16.14 -10.17 -1.17
N ASN A 192 15.60 -10.13 -2.38
CA ASN A 192 14.42 -9.35 -2.71
C ASN A 192 13.22 -10.28 -2.83
N PHE A 193 12.05 -9.82 -2.41
CA PHE A 193 10.80 -10.55 -2.57
C PHE A 193 9.70 -9.63 -3.08
N VAL A 194 8.65 -10.20 -3.65
CA VAL A 194 7.54 -9.44 -4.26
C VAL A 194 6.27 -9.71 -3.50
N LEU A 195 5.56 -8.64 -3.15
CA LEU A 195 4.23 -8.69 -2.55
C LEU A 195 3.20 -8.19 -3.57
N PRO A 196 2.18 -8.96 -3.91
CA PRO A 196 1.04 -8.47 -4.68
C PRO A 196 0.17 -7.60 -3.77
N VAL A 197 0.16 -6.29 -4.01
CA VAL A 197 -0.57 -5.32 -3.20
C VAL A 197 -1.79 -4.83 -3.96
N VAL A 198 -2.99 -4.96 -3.36
CA VAL A 198 -4.20 -4.35 -3.91
C VAL A 198 -4.17 -2.85 -3.62
N ASP A 199 -4.20 -2.05 -4.68
CA ASP A 199 -4.25 -0.59 -4.62
C ASP A 199 -5.47 -0.09 -5.39
N ALA A 200 -6.52 0.17 -4.65
CA ALA A 200 -7.83 0.57 -5.16
C ALA A 200 -8.40 -0.44 -6.19
N MET A 201 -8.16 -0.22 -7.48
CA MET A 201 -8.75 -0.98 -8.59
C MET A 201 -7.77 -1.96 -9.25
N ARG A 202 -6.56 -2.08 -8.74
CA ARG A 202 -5.53 -2.89 -9.40
C ARG A 202 -4.66 -3.61 -8.39
N ILE A 203 -4.10 -4.72 -8.82
CA ILE A 203 -3.05 -5.40 -8.09
C ILE A 203 -1.72 -4.92 -8.63
N VAL A 204 -0.86 -4.48 -7.72
CA VAL A 204 0.46 -3.94 -8.04
C VAL A 204 1.52 -4.85 -7.42
N PRO A 205 2.39 -5.47 -8.24
CA PRO A 205 3.55 -6.17 -7.71
C PRO A 205 4.51 -5.14 -7.08
N VAL A 206 4.74 -5.27 -5.77
CA VAL A 206 5.67 -4.42 -5.02
C VAL A 206 6.90 -5.22 -4.70
N THR A 207 8.03 -4.85 -5.29
CA THR A 207 9.33 -5.46 -4.96
C THR A 207 9.88 -4.84 -3.69
N MET A 208 10.06 -5.67 -2.67
CA MET A 208 10.70 -5.32 -1.41
C MET A 208 12.20 -5.53 -1.54
N LYS A 209 12.94 -4.46 -1.82
CA LYS A 209 14.39 -4.49 -2.04
C LYS A 209 15.13 -4.27 -0.74
N VAL A 210 15.93 -5.25 -0.31
CA VAL A 210 16.77 -5.12 0.89
C VAL A 210 18.09 -4.46 0.51
N GLU A 211 18.31 -3.22 0.95
CA GLU A 211 19.41 -2.37 0.47
C GLU A 211 20.66 -2.38 1.35
N GLY A 212 20.50 -2.50 2.68
CA GLY A 212 21.66 -2.36 3.58
C GLY A 212 21.31 -2.55 5.05
N ARG A 213 22.35 -2.60 5.88
CA ARG A 213 22.26 -2.58 7.34
C ARG A 213 22.55 -1.17 7.85
N GLU A 214 21.73 -0.70 8.78
CA GLU A 214 21.88 0.59 9.44
C GLU A 214 21.49 0.50 10.91
N GLU A 215 22.07 1.35 11.74
CA GLU A 215 21.61 1.52 13.12
C GLU A 215 20.62 2.68 13.21
N ILE A 216 19.44 2.40 13.76
CA ILE A 216 18.39 3.40 13.98
C ILE A 216 18.26 3.68 15.46
N LYS A 217 18.40 4.96 15.82
CA LYS A 217 18.18 5.46 17.18
C LYS A 217 16.73 5.91 17.34
N THR A 218 16.07 5.42 18.37
CA THR A 218 14.73 5.82 18.80
C THR A 218 14.73 6.11 20.30
N SER A 219 13.61 6.55 20.86
CA SER A 219 13.46 6.68 22.32
C SER A 219 13.51 5.35 23.08
N LEU A 220 13.30 4.22 22.38
CA LEU A 220 13.39 2.86 22.95
C LEU A 220 14.81 2.28 22.92
N GLY A 221 15.77 2.99 22.33
CA GLY A 221 17.15 2.54 22.19
C GLY A 221 17.67 2.55 20.76
N THR A 222 18.80 1.90 20.56
CA THR A 222 19.44 1.73 19.25
C THR A 222 19.16 0.34 18.71
N PHE A 223 18.67 0.25 17.50
CA PHE A 223 18.31 -1.00 16.82
C PHE A 223 19.24 -1.22 15.63
N LYS A 224 19.80 -2.42 15.52
CA LYS A 224 20.40 -2.89 14.26
C LYS A 224 19.27 -3.22 13.31
N THR A 225 19.31 -2.71 12.10
CA THR A 225 18.20 -2.81 11.16
C THR A 225 18.65 -3.14 9.75
N LEU A 226 17.72 -3.70 8.99
CA LEU A 226 17.77 -3.88 7.55
C LEU A 226 16.86 -2.84 6.89
N ARG A 227 17.43 -2.02 6.00
CA ARG A 227 16.68 -1.05 5.22
C ARG A 227 16.06 -1.72 4.00
N VAL A 228 14.74 -1.64 3.90
CA VAL A 228 13.97 -2.19 2.80
C VAL A 228 13.28 -1.06 2.04
N GLN A 229 13.43 -1.05 0.70
CA GLN A 229 12.75 -0.13 -0.18
C GLN A 229 11.65 -0.87 -0.96
N PRO A 230 10.37 -0.57 -0.74
CA PRO A 230 9.30 -1.00 -1.62
C PRO A 230 9.38 -0.24 -2.95
N ILE A 231 9.41 -0.97 -4.05
CA ILE A 231 9.49 -0.43 -5.43
C ILE A 231 8.34 -1.00 -6.23
N ALA A 232 7.66 -0.13 -6.98
CA ALA A 232 6.59 -0.53 -7.89
C ALA A 232 6.53 0.40 -9.11
N ASP A 233 6.04 -0.12 -10.23
CA ASP A 233 5.87 0.63 -11.48
C ASP A 233 4.54 1.36 -11.57
N ALA A 234 3.64 1.13 -10.63
CA ALA A 234 2.31 1.72 -10.59
C ALA A 234 1.84 1.94 -9.14
N GLY A 235 0.64 2.50 -8.97
CA GLY A 235 -0.07 2.61 -7.70
C GLY A 235 0.53 3.59 -6.71
N VAL A 236 0.11 3.44 -5.45
CA VAL A 236 0.49 4.35 -4.37
C VAL A 236 1.99 4.37 -4.11
N VAL A 237 2.67 3.25 -4.19
CA VAL A 237 4.13 3.14 -3.96
C VAL A 237 4.90 3.98 -4.97
N LYS A 238 4.57 3.89 -6.27
CA LYS A 238 5.18 4.72 -7.31
C LYS A 238 4.87 6.21 -7.11
N ASN A 239 3.64 6.54 -6.78
CA ASN A 239 3.15 7.92 -6.75
C ASN A 239 3.54 8.68 -5.48
N ARG A 240 4.00 8.00 -4.43
CA ARG A 240 4.39 8.60 -3.13
C ARG A 240 5.88 8.89 -3.01
N GLY A 241 6.63 8.81 -4.10
CA GLY A 241 8.08 9.01 -4.09
C GLY A 241 8.83 7.82 -3.49
N ASN A 242 9.98 8.10 -2.90
CA ASN A 242 10.78 7.03 -2.32
C ASN A 242 10.33 6.75 -0.88
N ILE A 243 10.01 5.50 -0.61
CA ILE A 243 9.63 4.99 0.70
C ILE A 243 10.72 4.03 1.17
N TRP A 244 11.08 4.06 2.45
CA TRP A 244 11.96 3.09 3.09
C TRP A 244 11.35 2.66 4.42
N ILE A 245 11.58 1.40 4.75
CA ILE A 245 11.18 0.78 6.02
C ILE A 245 12.43 0.13 6.61
N TRP A 246 12.71 0.40 7.87
CA TRP A 246 13.80 -0.23 8.62
C TRP A 246 13.20 -1.29 9.55
N TYR A 247 13.48 -2.54 9.24
CA TYR A 247 13.11 -3.68 10.08
C TYR A 247 14.28 -4.06 10.96
N THR A 248 14.04 -4.51 12.20
CA THR A 248 15.12 -5.04 13.06
C THR A 248 15.81 -6.22 12.37
N ASP A 249 17.16 -6.29 12.54
CA ASP A 249 17.98 -7.39 12.02
C ASP A 249 17.96 -8.56 13.04
N ASP A 250 16.76 -9.02 13.37
CA ASP A 250 16.46 -10.16 14.23
C ASP A 250 15.24 -10.91 13.68
N GLU A 251 14.87 -12.02 14.30
CA GLU A 251 13.76 -12.88 13.84
C GLU A 251 12.39 -12.18 13.86
N ARG A 252 12.22 -11.10 14.59
CA ARG A 252 10.93 -10.39 14.66
C ARG A 252 10.69 -9.49 13.45
N HIS A 253 11.77 -9.01 12.81
CA HIS A 253 11.72 -8.00 11.75
C HIS A 253 10.74 -6.86 12.10
N LEU A 254 10.92 -6.27 13.30
CA LEU A 254 10.04 -5.19 13.77
C LEU A 254 10.29 -3.92 12.96
N PRO A 255 9.26 -3.26 12.37
CA PRO A 255 9.44 -1.99 11.65
C PRO A 255 9.69 -0.85 12.65
N VAL A 256 10.94 -0.44 12.84
CA VAL A 256 11.33 0.59 13.82
C VAL A 256 11.35 1.99 13.26
N GLN A 257 11.47 2.12 11.94
CA GLN A 257 11.38 3.40 11.26
C GLN A 257 10.76 3.21 9.87
N MET A 258 9.92 4.17 9.48
CA MET A 258 9.45 4.32 8.10
C MET A 258 9.71 5.75 7.64
N ARG A 259 10.11 5.93 6.38
CA ARG A 259 10.38 7.25 5.81
C ARG A 259 9.82 7.33 4.41
N ALA A 260 9.09 8.40 4.14
CA ALA A 260 8.62 8.74 2.80
C ALA A 260 9.22 10.07 2.35
N ARG A 261 9.93 10.08 1.23
CA ARG A 261 10.47 11.28 0.60
C ARG A 261 9.50 11.74 -0.48
N LEU A 262 8.74 12.78 -0.17
CA LEU A 262 7.73 13.36 -1.02
C LEU A 262 8.28 14.63 -1.68
N PHE A 263 7.62 15.15 -2.74
CA PHE A 263 8.06 16.37 -3.43
C PHE A 263 8.07 17.62 -2.51
N TRP A 264 7.20 17.64 -1.49
CA TRP A 264 7.08 18.75 -0.52
C TRP A 264 7.83 18.52 0.80
N GLY A 265 8.53 17.41 0.96
CA GLY A 265 9.34 17.13 2.14
C GLY A 265 9.42 15.67 2.50
N THR A 266 10.16 15.40 3.53
CA THR A 266 10.34 14.05 4.07
C THR A 266 9.49 13.89 5.32
N ILE A 267 8.80 12.76 5.42
CA ILE A 267 8.08 12.32 6.59
C ILE A 267 8.78 11.11 7.17
N THR A 268 8.96 11.11 8.45
CA THR A 268 9.62 10.03 9.18
C THR A 268 8.76 9.61 10.35
N PHE A 269 8.47 8.32 10.42
CA PHE A 269 7.85 7.63 11.54
C PHE A 269 8.96 6.93 12.32
N ARG A 270 9.11 7.19 13.62
CA ARG A 270 10.07 6.52 14.50
C ARG A 270 9.35 5.85 15.64
N LEU A 271 9.68 4.59 15.88
CA LEU A 271 9.10 3.80 16.96
C LEU A 271 9.43 4.41 18.33
N THR A 272 8.39 4.73 19.11
CA THR A 272 8.48 5.31 20.45
C THR A 272 7.81 4.46 21.53
N GLY A 273 7.01 3.47 21.13
CA GLY A 273 6.36 2.50 22.02
C GLY A 273 6.16 1.16 21.32
N ASN A 274 6.37 0.07 22.04
CA ASN A 274 6.10 -1.30 21.62
C ASN A 274 5.54 -2.09 22.79
N GLU A 275 4.24 -2.41 22.72
CA GLU A 275 3.53 -3.20 23.72
C GLU A 275 3.11 -4.50 23.05
N SER A 276 3.60 -5.64 23.54
CA SER A 276 3.24 -6.99 23.05
C SER A 276 2.75 -7.86 24.19
N LYS A 277 1.75 -8.69 23.95
CA LYS A 277 1.25 -9.76 24.83
C LYS A 277 1.27 -11.08 24.10
#